data_d7d63e6bbc65448e58922132c632e476
#
_entry.id   d7d63e6bbc65448e58922132c632e476
#
_cell.length_a   1.000
_cell.length_b   1.000
_cell.length_c   1.000
_cell.angle_alpha   90.00
_cell.angle_beta   90.00
_cell.angle_gamma   90.00
#
_symmetry.space_group_name_H-M   'P 1'
#
loop_
_entity.id
_entity.type
_entity.pdbx_description
1 polymer ?
#
loop_
_entity_poly.entity_id
_entity_poly.type
_entity_poly.pdbx_seq_one_letter_code
_entity_poly.pdbx_strand_id
1 'polypeptide(L)'
;MQKPLAYRMRPKKIDEIVGQQDLVGPGKIIQRMVHAKILSSMILYGPPGTGKTSIASAIAGSTKYAFRILNAATDTKKDLQIVAEEAKMSGTVVLLLDEIHRLDKTKQDFLLPLLESGQIILIGATTENPYININPAIRSRTQIFQVNPLSYTDIQKGIERALRDKENGLGNLNVNLEPEAMNFLSKSTNGDLRSSLNALELAVKSTAPIDGEINVTLVDVETCLQKKL
;
A
#
# COMPACT_ATOMS: atom_id res chain seq x y z
N MET A 1 20.43 2.21 9.48
CA MET A 1 19.16 2.20 10.27
C MET A 1 18.18 1.28 9.59
N GLN A 2 17.62 0.30 10.28
CA GLN A 2 16.66 -0.63 9.70
C GLN A 2 15.33 0.08 9.47
N LYS A 3 14.70 -0.13 8.28
CA LYS A 3 13.37 0.44 7.99
C LYS A 3 12.29 -0.15 8.91
N PRO A 4 11.22 0.58 9.24
CA PRO A 4 10.12 0.06 10.07
C PRO A 4 9.52 -1.23 9.52
N LEU A 5 9.00 -2.08 10.40
CA LEU A 5 8.40 -3.36 10.03
C LEU A 5 7.30 -3.20 8.97
N ALA A 6 6.42 -2.23 9.15
CA ALA A 6 5.36 -1.96 8.18
C ALA A 6 5.90 -1.67 6.77
N TYR A 7 7.04 -1.01 6.66
CA TYR A 7 7.69 -0.76 5.38
C TYR A 7 8.29 -2.05 4.80
N ARG A 8 8.98 -2.83 5.63
CA ARG A 8 9.62 -4.08 5.20
C ARG A 8 8.60 -5.12 4.74
N MET A 9 7.42 -5.14 5.36
CA MET A 9 6.33 -6.08 5.08
C MET A 9 5.41 -5.64 3.95
N ARG A 10 5.70 -4.54 3.27
CA ARG A 10 4.91 -4.12 2.10
C ARG A 10 4.84 -5.25 1.08
N PRO A 11 3.64 -5.54 0.53
CA PRO A 11 3.52 -6.53 -0.53
C PRO A 11 4.36 -6.15 -1.75
N LYS A 12 5.10 -7.11 -2.27
CA LYS A 12 5.90 -6.96 -3.50
C LYS A 12 5.16 -7.47 -4.73
N LYS A 13 4.16 -8.32 -4.53
CA LYS A 13 3.30 -8.92 -5.57
C LYS A 13 1.85 -8.92 -5.10
N ILE A 14 0.92 -9.02 -6.04
CA ILE A 14 -0.52 -8.95 -5.74
C ILE A 14 -1.01 -10.08 -4.84
N ASP A 15 -0.41 -11.26 -4.88
CA ASP A 15 -0.75 -12.39 -4.02
C ASP A 15 -0.32 -12.20 -2.55
N GLU A 16 0.54 -11.23 -2.28
CA GLU A 16 0.96 -10.84 -0.92
C GLU A 16 0.05 -9.78 -0.29
N ILE A 17 -0.90 -9.23 -1.04
CA ILE A 17 -1.82 -8.21 -0.52
C ILE A 17 -2.78 -8.84 0.48
N VAL A 18 -2.88 -8.21 1.65
CA VAL A 18 -3.83 -8.57 2.69
C VAL A 18 -5.15 -7.84 2.44
N GLY A 19 -6.27 -8.58 2.43
CA GLY A 19 -7.57 -8.00 2.14
C GLY A 19 -7.79 -7.63 0.67
N GLN A 20 -8.74 -6.76 0.40
CA GLN A 20 -9.09 -6.28 -0.94
C GLN A 20 -9.40 -7.39 -1.95
N GLN A 21 -9.97 -8.49 -1.48
CA GLN A 21 -10.18 -9.70 -2.30
C GLN A 21 -11.11 -9.47 -3.48
N ASP A 22 -11.99 -8.47 -3.42
CA ASP A 22 -12.87 -8.08 -4.53
C ASP A 22 -12.09 -7.49 -5.72
N LEU A 23 -10.88 -7.01 -5.50
CA LEU A 23 -10.02 -6.40 -6.51
C LEU A 23 -8.88 -7.32 -6.93
N VAL A 24 -8.19 -7.94 -5.96
CA VAL A 24 -6.94 -8.66 -6.17
C VAL A 24 -7.08 -10.18 -6.01
N GLY A 25 -8.21 -10.67 -5.52
CA GLY A 25 -8.48 -12.09 -5.35
C GLY A 25 -8.50 -12.87 -6.66
N PRO A 26 -8.52 -14.20 -6.59
CA PRO A 26 -8.52 -15.06 -7.78
C PRO A 26 -9.68 -14.72 -8.74
N GLY A 27 -9.35 -14.49 -10.01
CA GLY A 27 -10.32 -14.14 -11.05
C GLY A 27 -10.88 -12.72 -11.00
N LYS A 28 -10.45 -11.91 -10.04
CA LYS A 28 -10.89 -10.51 -9.92
C LYS A 28 -10.09 -9.59 -10.84
N ILE A 29 -10.59 -8.36 -11.01
CA ILE A 29 -10.17 -7.50 -12.12
C ILE A 29 -8.67 -7.16 -12.11
N ILE A 30 -8.10 -6.81 -10.98
CA ILE A 30 -6.66 -6.46 -10.91
C ILE A 30 -5.80 -7.70 -11.18
N GLN A 31 -6.15 -8.85 -10.61
CA GLN A 31 -5.45 -10.09 -10.89
C GLN A 31 -5.51 -10.45 -12.38
N ARG A 32 -6.67 -10.30 -13.00
CA ARG A 32 -6.84 -10.57 -14.43
C ARG A 32 -5.99 -9.65 -15.30
N MET A 33 -5.96 -8.36 -15.00
CA MET A 33 -5.11 -7.39 -15.71
C MET A 33 -3.62 -7.75 -15.62
N VAL A 34 -3.16 -8.10 -14.43
CA VAL A 34 -1.75 -8.47 -14.21
C VAL A 34 -1.40 -9.77 -14.93
N HIS A 35 -2.23 -10.81 -14.82
CA HIS A 35 -1.98 -12.10 -15.46
C HIS A 35 -2.05 -12.00 -16.99
N ALA A 36 -2.96 -11.21 -17.52
CA ALA A 36 -3.07 -10.98 -18.97
C ALA A 36 -1.99 -10.04 -19.51
N LYS A 37 -1.19 -9.41 -18.64
CA LYS A 37 -0.22 -8.35 -18.99
C LYS A 37 -0.86 -7.16 -19.70
N ILE A 38 -2.09 -6.83 -19.32
CA ILE A 38 -2.88 -5.70 -19.83
C ILE A 38 -3.18 -4.80 -18.64
N LEU A 39 -2.13 -4.20 -18.08
CA LEU A 39 -2.30 -3.23 -17.00
C LEU A 39 -2.75 -1.90 -17.58
N SER A 40 -3.88 -1.38 -17.08
CA SER A 40 -4.43 -0.08 -17.44
C SER A 40 -4.39 0.88 -16.26
N SER A 41 -4.41 2.17 -16.57
CA SER A 41 -4.44 3.23 -15.57
C SER A 41 -5.70 3.12 -14.69
N MET A 42 -5.54 3.43 -13.40
CA MET A 42 -6.62 3.29 -12.42
C MET A 42 -6.54 4.36 -11.34
N ILE A 43 -7.65 4.54 -10.64
CA ILE A 43 -7.74 5.35 -9.43
C ILE A 43 -8.19 4.45 -8.29
N LEU A 44 -7.41 4.46 -7.21
CA LEU A 44 -7.76 3.80 -5.96
C LEU A 44 -8.25 4.86 -4.98
N TYR A 45 -9.48 4.73 -4.50
CA TYR A 45 -10.03 5.67 -3.53
C TYR A 45 -10.59 4.96 -2.31
N GLY A 46 -10.42 5.58 -1.17
CA GLY A 46 -10.89 5.05 0.10
C GLY A 46 -10.25 5.78 1.28
N PRO A 47 -10.68 5.45 2.50
CA PRO A 47 -10.17 6.08 3.71
C PRO A 47 -8.64 5.97 3.84
N PRO A 48 -8.00 6.85 4.62
CA PRO A 48 -6.57 6.73 4.94
C PRO A 48 -6.28 5.38 5.61
N GLY A 49 -5.07 4.84 5.39
CA GLY A 49 -4.63 3.60 6.03
C GLY A 49 -5.19 2.31 5.42
N THR A 50 -5.85 2.37 4.28
CA THR A 50 -6.38 1.20 3.56
C THR A 50 -5.35 0.46 2.71
N GLY A 51 -4.12 0.99 2.61
CA GLY A 51 -3.03 0.34 1.89
C GLY A 51 -2.97 0.64 0.39
N LYS A 52 -3.47 1.78 -0.06
CA LYS A 52 -3.43 2.18 -1.48
C LYS A 52 -2.03 2.16 -2.08
N THR A 53 -1.04 2.69 -1.34
CA THR A 53 0.38 2.65 -1.76
C THR A 53 0.90 1.22 -1.85
N SER A 54 0.56 0.37 -0.90
CA SER A 54 0.96 -1.04 -0.90
C SER A 54 0.35 -1.81 -2.06
N ILE A 55 -0.91 -1.54 -2.39
CA ILE A 55 -1.59 -2.13 -3.56
C ILE A 55 -0.88 -1.71 -4.85
N ALA A 56 -0.60 -0.42 -5.02
CA ALA A 56 0.09 0.09 -6.20
C ALA A 56 1.50 -0.51 -6.35
N SER A 57 2.25 -0.59 -5.26
CA SER A 57 3.57 -1.23 -5.23
C SER A 57 3.51 -2.71 -5.62
N ALA A 58 2.53 -3.43 -5.10
CA ALA A 58 2.33 -4.85 -5.40
C ALA A 58 1.92 -5.08 -6.87
N ILE A 59 1.06 -4.22 -7.41
CA ILE A 59 0.68 -4.27 -8.84
C ILE A 59 1.92 -4.08 -9.70
N ALA A 60 2.71 -3.05 -9.44
CA ALA A 60 3.94 -2.78 -10.17
C ALA A 60 4.96 -3.91 -10.02
N GLY A 61 5.12 -4.47 -8.84
CA GLY A 61 6.01 -5.60 -8.55
C GLY A 61 5.61 -6.91 -9.24
N SER A 62 4.35 -7.02 -9.63
CA SER A 62 3.83 -8.15 -10.44
C SER A 62 4.06 -7.95 -11.94
N THR A 63 4.65 -6.85 -12.34
CA THR A 63 5.01 -6.49 -13.72
C THR A 63 6.52 -6.31 -13.86
N LYS A 64 6.97 -6.11 -15.09
CA LYS A 64 8.39 -5.77 -15.38
C LYS A 64 8.62 -4.26 -15.44
N TYR A 65 7.59 -3.45 -15.21
CA TYR A 65 7.69 -2.00 -15.34
C TYR A 65 8.40 -1.37 -14.13
N ALA A 66 9.14 -0.30 -14.37
CA ALA A 66 9.65 0.53 -13.31
C ALA A 66 8.49 1.18 -12.54
N PHE A 67 8.68 1.40 -11.24
CA PHE A 67 7.68 1.98 -10.35
C PHE A 67 8.21 3.27 -9.74
N ARG A 68 7.39 4.34 -9.82
CA ARG A 68 7.71 5.64 -9.23
C ARG A 68 6.53 6.17 -8.45
N ILE A 69 6.82 6.94 -7.41
CA ILE A 69 5.82 7.54 -6.52
C ILE A 69 6.01 9.05 -6.55
N LEU A 70 4.95 9.77 -6.88
CA LEU A 70 4.85 11.22 -6.75
C LEU A 70 3.59 11.60 -5.99
N ASN A 71 3.58 12.83 -5.48
CA ASN A 71 2.42 13.41 -4.79
C ASN A 71 1.92 14.62 -5.60
N ALA A 72 0.66 14.62 -5.99
CA ALA A 72 0.08 15.68 -6.83
C ALA A 72 0.06 17.05 -6.14
N ALA A 73 0.03 17.10 -4.80
CA ALA A 73 0.01 18.34 -4.04
C ALA A 73 1.40 18.96 -3.89
N THR A 74 2.44 18.15 -3.71
CA THR A 74 3.78 18.60 -3.31
C THR A 74 4.82 18.53 -4.42
N ASP A 75 4.68 17.58 -5.35
CA ASP A 75 5.61 17.41 -6.46
C ASP A 75 5.23 18.32 -7.64
N THR A 76 6.24 18.68 -8.42
CA THR A 76 6.11 19.66 -9.49
C THR A 76 5.94 18.99 -10.85
N LYS A 77 5.58 19.80 -11.88
CA LYS A 77 5.60 19.37 -13.27
C LYS A 77 6.97 18.83 -13.68
N LYS A 78 8.04 19.41 -13.14
CA LYS A 78 9.41 18.97 -13.42
C LYS A 78 9.66 17.53 -12.94
N ASP A 79 9.09 17.14 -11.80
CA ASP A 79 9.16 15.77 -11.31
C ASP A 79 8.42 14.81 -12.25
N LEU A 80 7.27 15.20 -12.78
CA LEU A 80 6.55 14.43 -13.81
C LEU A 80 7.36 14.31 -15.10
N GLN A 81 8.07 15.38 -15.50
CA GLN A 81 8.95 15.36 -16.68
C GLN A 81 10.08 14.34 -16.53
N ILE A 82 10.66 14.21 -15.34
CA ILE A 82 11.69 13.20 -15.04
C ILE A 82 11.15 11.79 -15.24
N VAL A 83 9.94 11.51 -14.76
CA VAL A 83 9.28 10.21 -14.95
C VAL A 83 9.00 9.95 -16.44
N ALA A 84 8.54 10.96 -17.16
CA ALA A 84 8.29 10.85 -18.60
C ALA A 84 9.57 10.57 -19.40
N GLU A 85 10.69 11.20 -19.06
CA GLU A 85 11.98 10.92 -19.67
C GLU A 85 12.46 9.49 -19.38
N GLU A 86 12.30 9.03 -18.16
CA GLU A 86 12.58 7.63 -17.80
C GLU A 86 11.75 6.66 -18.65
N ALA A 87 10.47 6.94 -18.83
CA ALA A 87 9.59 6.12 -19.66
C ALA A 87 10.02 6.07 -21.14
N LYS A 88 10.53 7.17 -21.67
CA LYS A 88 11.10 7.19 -23.02
C LYS A 88 12.35 6.34 -23.17
N MET A 89 13.21 6.36 -22.15
CA MET A 89 14.51 5.69 -22.20
C MET A 89 14.42 4.21 -21.86
N SER A 90 13.58 3.84 -20.89
CA SER A 90 13.54 2.52 -20.28
C SER A 90 12.23 1.75 -20.50
N GLY A 91 11.30 2.35 -21.23
CA GLY A 91 9.96 1.78 -21.45
C GLY A 91 8.95 2.21 -20.38
N THR A 92 7.74 1.67 -20.50
CA THR A 92 6.61 2.03 -19.66
C THR A 92 6.94 2.07 -18.16
N VAL A 93 6.49 3.13 -17.51
CA VAL A 93 6.62 3.32 -16.05
C VAL A 93 5.24 3.28 -15.41
N VAL A 94 5.11 2.56 -14.32
CA VAL A 94 3.94 2.63 -13.42
C VAL A 94 4.18 3.77 -12.44
N LEU A 95 3.32 4.78 -12.50
CA LEU A 95 3.38 5.95 -11.62
C LEU A 95 2.23 5.90 -10.62
N LEU A 96 2.56 5.78 -9.34
CA LEU A 96 1.63 6.09 -8.26
C LEU A 96 1.63 7.59 -8.04
N LEU A 97 0.49 8.24 -8.25
CA LEU A 97 0.28 9.65 -7.99
C LEU A 97 -0.66 9.79 -6.79
N ASP A 98 -0.07 10.05 -5.63
CA ASP A 98 -0.83 10.23 -4.40
C ASP A 98 -1.52 11.60 -4.37
N GLU A 99 -2.60 11.70 -3.62
CA GLU A 99 -3.45 12.89 -3.56
C GLU A 99 -3.86 13.42 -4.96
N ILE A 100 -4.23 12.51 -5.86
CA ILE A 100 -4.51 12.85 -7.26
C ILE A 100 -5.60 13.92 -7.42
N HIS A 101 -6.48 14.09 -6.44
CA HIS A 101 -7.49 15.16 -6.43
C HIS A 101 -6.87 16.57 -6.37
N ARG A 102 -5.60 16.69 -6.03
CA ARG A 102 -4.83 17.94 -6.01
C ARG A 102 -4.10 18.25 -7.32
N LEU A 103 -4.28 17.42 -8.33
CA LEU A 103 -3.62 17.62 -9.63
C LEU A 103 -4.14 18.89 -10.31
N ASP A 104 -3.27 19.86 -10.52
CA ASP A 104 -3.61 21.08 -11.22
C ASP A 104 -3.70 20.87 -12.74
N LYS A 105 -4.26 21.86 -13.45
CA LYS A 105 -4.47 21.76 -14.88
C LYS A 105 -3.18 21.60 -15.67
N THR A 106 -2.11 22.29 -15.28
CA THR A 106 -0.82 22.24 -15.97
C THR A 106 -0.20 20.83 -15.91
N LYS A 107 -0.20 20.23 -14.74
CA LYS A 107 0.29 18.85 -14.56
C LYS A 107 -0.62 17.84 -15.25
N GLN A 108 -1.93 18.04 -15.20
CA GLN A 108 -2.90 17.21 -15.89
C GLN A 108 -2.69 17.21 -17.39
N ASP A 109 -2.57 18.39 -18.01
CA ASP A 109 -2.39 18.53 -19.45
C ASP A 109 -1.08 17.88 -19.92
N PHE A 110 -0.06 17.94 -19.08
CA PHE A 110 1.19 17.23 -19.33
C PHE A 110 1.03 15.70 -19.25
N LEU A 111 0.26 15.20 -18.29
CA LEU A 111 0.11 13.77 -18.02
C LEU A 111 -0.78 13.05 -19.03
N LEU A 112 -1.85 13.69 -19.50
CA LEU A 112 -2.85 13.06 -20.38
C LEU A 112 -2.28 12.37 -21.62
N PRO A 113 -1.39 13.00 -22.43
CA PRO A 113 -0.81 12.33 -23.59
C PRO A 113 0.01 11.09 -23.23
N LEU A 114 0.65 11.09 -22.07
CA LEU A 114 1.47 9.98 -21.58
C LEU A 114 0.62 8.77 -21.14
N LEU A 115 -0.59 9.03 -20.64
CA LEU A 115 -1.57 7.99 -20.35
C LEU A 115 -2.14 7.39 -21.64
N GLU A 116 -2.47 8.24 -22.62
CA GLU A 116 -3.01 7.81 -23.91
C GLU A 116 -2.01 6.96 -24.70
N SER A 117 -0.74 7.29 -24.66
CA SER A 117 0.32 6.55 -25.35
C SER A 117 0.76 5.29 -24.64
N GLY A 118 0.37 5.10 -23.38
CA GLY A 118 0.83 3.98 -22.54
C GLY A 118 2.28 4.11 -22.04
N GLN A 119 2.92 5.27 -22.22
CA GLN A 119 4.26 5.51 -21.65
C GLN A 119 4.22 5.53 -20.13
N ILE A 120 3.15 6.06 -19.56
CA ILE A 120 2.88 6.02 -18.12
C ILE A 120 1.57 5.26 -17.89
N ILE A 121 1.61 4.27 -17.02
CA ILE A 121 0.44 3.65 -16.42
C ILE A 121 0.23 4.32 -15.07
N LEU A 122 -0.87 5.06 -14.94
CA LEU A 122 -1.18 5.81 -13.74
C LEU A 122 -1.92 4.93 -12.73
N ILE A 123 -1.46 4.95 -11.48
CA ILE A 123 -2.26 4.52 -10.33
C ILE A 123 -2.45 5.76 -9.46
N GLY A 124 -3.61 6.39 -9.58
CA GLY A 124 -3.97 7.53 -8.73
C GLY A 124 -4.49 7.05 -7.38
N ALA A 125 -4.09 7.70 -6.30
CA ALA A 125 -4.62 7.42 -4.97
C ALA A 125 -5.26 8.67 -4.38
N THR A 126 -6.41 8.49 -3.75
CA THR A 126 -7.15 9.59 -3.11
C THR A 126 -8.04 9.09 -1.97
N THR A 127 -8.26 9.96 -0.99
CA THR A 127 -9.29 9.76 0.04
C THR A 127 -10.63 10.40 -0.37
N GLU A 128 -10.62 11.20 -1.43
CA GLU A 128 -11.76 11.95 -1.91
C GLU A 128 -12.61 11.14 -2.89
N ASN A 129 -13.87 11.55 -3.08
CA ASN A 129 -14.72 10.94 -4.09
C ASN A 129 -14.23 11.31 -5.50
N PRO A 130 -13.72 10.35 -6.29
CA PRO A 130 -13.14 10.64 -7.59
C PRO A 130 -14.17 11.14 -8.62
N TYR A 131 -15.43 10.79 -8.46
CA TYR A 131 -16.49 11.24 -9.36
C TYR A 131 -16.83 12.74 -9.23
N ILE A 132 -16.42 13.34 -8.11
CA ILE A 132 -16.63 14.77 -7.82
C ILE A 132 -15.31 15.55 -7.93
N ASN A 133 -14.23 15.01 -7.38
CA ASN A 133 -12.99 15.75 -7.12
C ASN A 133 -11.87 15.49 -8.12
N ILE A 134 -12.08 14.60 -9.09
CA ILE A 134 -11.09 14.32 -10.13
C ILE A 134 -11.63 14.78 -11.49
N ASN A 135 -10.75 15.42 -12.25
CA ASN A 135 -11.10 15.94 -13.57
C ASN A 135 -11.64 14.83 -14.48
N PRO A 136 -12.74 15.09 -15.22
CA PRO A 136 -13.32 14.12 -16.15
C PRO A 136 -12.35 13.55 -17.18
N ALA A 137 -11.38 14.33 -17.63
CA ALA A 137 -10.37 13.88 -18.59
C ALA A 137 -9.47 12.76 -18.03
N ILE A 138 -9.11 12.84 -16.76
CA ILE A 138 -8.39 11.75 -16.07
C ILE A 138 -9.32 10.57 -15.83
N ARG A 139 -10.55 10.82 -15.35
CA ARG A 139 -11.51 9.74 -15.07
C ARG A 139 -11.83 8.90 -16.30
N SER A 140 -11.99 9.53 -17.46
CA SER A 140 -12.30 8.82 -18.71
C SER A 140 -11.19 7.90 -19.21
N ARG A 141 -9.97 8.08 -18.71
CA ARG A 141 -8.78 7.29 -19.07
C ARG A 141 -8.36 6.31 -17.99
N THR A 142 -9.13 6.19 -16.94
CA THR A 142 -8.82 5.35 -15.78
C THR A 142 -10.01 4.48 -15.39
N GLN A 143 -9.72 3.34 -14.77
CA GLN A 143 -10.72 2.57 -14.04
C GLN A 143 -10.71 2.99 -12.58
N ILE A 144 -11.88 3.07 -11.95
CA ILE A 144 -12.01 3.54 -10.58
C ILE A 144 -12.35 2.37 -9.68
N PHE A 145 -11.54 2.17 -8.63
CA PHE A 145 -11.71 1.11 -7.66
C PHE A 145 -11.78 1.65 -6.24
N GLN A 146 -12.78 1.22 -5.51
CA GLN A 146 -12.89 1.51 -4.09
C GLN A 146 -12.03 0.55 -3.28
N VAL A 147 -11.26 1.11 -2.36
CA VAL A 147 -10.44 0.36 -1.41
C VAL A 147 -11.07 0.47 -0.03
N ASN A 148 -11.35 -0.66 0.58
CA ASN A 148 -12.04 -0.72 1.87
C ASN A 148 -11.05 -0.85 3.03
N PRO A 149 -11.42 -0.40 4.24
CA PRO A 149 -10.67 -0.70 5.44
C PRO A 149 -10.48 -2.21 5.60
N LEU A 150 -9.32 -2.63 6.10
CA LEU A 150 -9.06 -4.03 6.36
C LEU A 150 -9.94 -4.52 7.52
N SER A 151 -10.46 -5.75 7.42
CA SER A 151 -11.13 -6.42 8.53
C SER A 151 -10.13 -6.79 9.61
N TYR A 152 -10.62 -7.08 10.82
CA TYR A 152 -9.75 -7.57 11.88
C TYR A 152 -9.07 -8.89 11.49
N THR A 153 -9.75 -9.75 10.76
CA THR A 153 -9.18 -11.01 10.23
C THR A 153 -8.03 -10.75 9.25
N ASP A 154 -8.18 -9.75 8.39
CA ASP A 154 -7.11 -9.34 7.46
C ASP A 154 -5.90 -8.80 8.22
N ILE A 155 -6.11 -7.95 9.21
CA ILE A 155 -5.03 -7.44 10.08
C ILE A 155 -4.31 -8.60 10.78
N GLN A 156 -5.06 -9.56 11.31
CA GLN A 156 -4.51 -10.74 11.96
C GLN A 156 -3.61 -11.53 11.02
N LYS A 157 -4.04 -11.76 9.77
CA LYS A 157 -3.21 -12.41 8.75
C LYS A 157 -1.92 -11.65 8.45
N GLY A 158 -2.00 -10.34 8.39
CA GLY A 158 -0.83 -9.48 8.19
C GLY A 158 0.17 -9.57 9.34
N ILE A 159 -0.32 -9.61 10.58
CA ILE A 159 0.51 -9.79 11.78
C ILE A 159 1.16 -11.19 11.79
N GLU A 160 0.38 -12.24 11.54
CA GLU A 160 0.89 -13.62 11.47
C GLU A 160 2.00 -13.76 10.41
N ARG A 161 1.80 -13.15 9.25
CA ARG A 161 2.82 -13.14 8.20
C ARG A 161 4.09 -12.43 8.65
N ALA A 162 3.99 -11.29 9.32
CA ALA A 162 5.13 -10.57 9.85
C ALA A 162 5.92 -11.37 10.90
N LEU A 163 5.21 -12.14 11.73
CA LEU A 163 5.82 -13.01 12.74
C LEU A 163 6.57 -14.21 12.14
N ARG A 164 6.18 -14.66 10.95
CA ARG A 164 6.78 -15.82 10.26
C ARG A 164 7.89 -15.46 9.28
N ASP A 165 7.82 -14.28 8.69
CA ASP A 165 8.75 -13.85 7.65
C ASP A 165 10.14 -13.63 8.23
N LYS A 166 11.10 -14.46 7.83
CA LYS A 166 12.49 -14.41 8.29
C LYS A 166 13.32 -13.34 7.58
N GLU A 167 12.94 -12.98 6.37
CA GLU A 167 13.67 -12.02 5.55
C GLU A 167 13.30 -10.57 5.89
N ASN A 168 12.00 -10.29 5.90
CA ASN A 168 11.48 -8.92 6.06
C ASN A 168 10.79 -8.68 7.40
N GLY A 169 10.40 -9.73 8.09
CA GLY A 169 9.62 -9.67 9.33
C GLY A 169 10.43 -9.95 10.60
N LEU A 170 9.74 -10.57 11.54
CA LEU A 170 10.26 -10.93 12.86
C LEU A 170 10.53 -12.43 13.00
N GLY A 171 10.52 -13.17 11.89
CA GLY A 171 10.59 -14.64 11.89
C GLY A 171 11.91 -15.24 12.39
N ASN A 172 12.96 -14.43 12.56
CA ASN A 172 14.22 -14.86 13.19
C ASN A 172 14.21 -14.75 14.74
N LEU A 173 13.16 -14.14 15.28
CA LEU A 173 12.93 -14.02 16.71
C LEU A 173 11.92 -15.07 17.16
N ASN A 174 12.08 -15.59 18.34
CA ASN A 174 11.11 -16.49 18.96
C ASN A 174 10.08 -15.65 19.72
N VAL A 175 9.00 -15.25 19.03
CA VAL A 175 7.97 -14.38 19.59
C VAL A 175 6.73 -15.20 19.93
N ASN A 176 6.30 -15.09 21.17
CA ASN A 176 5.00 -15.55 21.62
C ASN A 176 4.08 -14.35 21.81
N LEU A 177 3.21 -14.10 20.84
CA LEU A 177 2.19 -13.07 20.93
C LEU A 177 0.94 -13.66 21.57
N GLU A 178 0.58 -13.18 22.76
CA GLU A 178 -0.61 -13.65 23.45
C GLU A 178 -1.88 -13.40 22.61
N PRO A 179 -2.88 -14.32 22.67
CA PRO A 179 -4.12 -14.15 21.90
C PRO A 179 -4.83 -12.83 22.14
N GLU A 180 -4.82 -12.33 23.38
CA GLU A 180 -5.43 -11.04 23.74
C GLU A 180 -4.67 -9.86 23.11
N ALA A 181 -3.34 -9.96 23.05
CA ALA A 181 -2.51 -8.97 22.36
C ALA A 181 -2.77 -8.95 20.86
N MET A 182 -2.89 -10.12 20.23
CA MET A 182 -3.27 -10.26 18.82
C MET A 182 -4.63 -9.63 18.55
N ASN A 183 -5.63 -9.94 19.37
CA ASN A 183 -6.97 -9.38 19.24
C ASN A 183 -6.97 -7.85 19.35
N PHE A 184 -6.23 -7.32 20.31
CA PHE A 184 -6.11 -5.88 20.49
C PHE A 184 -5.51 -5.19 19.27
N LEU A 185 -4.37 -5.67 18.78
CA LEU A 185 -3.72 -5.14 17.58
C LEU A 185 -4.62 -5.22 16.34
N SER A 186 -5.41 -6.27 16.22
CA SER A 186 -6.28 -6.49 15.06
C SER A 186 -7.52 -5.62 15.06
N LYS A 187 -8.06 -5.28 16.24
CA LYS A 187 -9.32 -4.55 16.40
C LYS A 187 -9.14 -3.05 16.65
N SER A 188 -8.02 -2.66 17.26
CA SER A 188 -7.85 -1.28 17.76
C SER A 188 -7.25 -0.30 16.77
N THR A 189 -6.94 -0.72 15.55
CA THR A 189 -6.31 0.12 14.53
C THR A 189 -7.26 0.58 13.43
N ASN A 190 -8.55 0.28 13.54
CA ASN A 190 -9.58 0.63 12.55
C ASN A 190 -9.20 0.24 11.12
N GLY A 191 -8.60 -0.95 10.96
CA GLY A 191 -8.19 -1.46 9.65
C GLY A 191 -6.84 -0.91 9.15
N ASP A 192 -6.05 -0.26 9.99
CA ASP A 192 -4.71 0.23 9.65
C ASP A 192 -3.64 -0.80 10.04
N LEU A 193 -3.27 -1.65 9.09
CA LEU A 193 -2.22 -2.67 9.29
C LEU A 193 -0.85 -2.05 9.61
N ARG A 194 -0.53 -0.89 9.06
CA ARG A 194 0.73 -0.20 9.32
C ARG A 194 0.89 0.13 10.79
N SER A 195 -0.13 0.69 11.40
CA SER A 195 -0.13 1.00 12.84
C SER A 195 0.02 -0.27 13.69
N SER A 196 -0.67 -1.35 13.31
CA SER A 196 -0.56 -2.65 14.01
C SER A 196 0.85 -3.22 13.92
N LEU A 197 1.47 -3.22 12.75
CA LEU A 197 2.82 -3.76 12.56
C LEU A 197 3.88 -2.94 13.28
N ASN A 198 3.78 -1.63 13.28
CA ASN A 198 4.74 -0.78 13.97
C ASN A 198 4.61 -0.90 15.49
N ALA A 199 3.39 -1.02 16.02
CA ALA A 199 3.17 -1.29 17.44
C ALA A 199 3.71 -2.67 17.84
N LEU A 200 3.49 -3.69 17.00
CA LEU A 200 4.04 -5.03 17.21
C LEU A 200 5.57 -5.00 17.26
N GLU A 201 6.22 -4.35 16.32
CA GLU A 201 7.68 -4.26 16.29
C GLU A 201 8.23 -3.60 17.55
N LEU A 202 7.62 -2.50 17.98
CA LEU A 202 8.03 -1.82 19.20
C LEU A 202 7.85 -2.70 20.43
N ALA A 203 6.72 -3.39 20.55
CA ALA A 203 6.46 -4.30 21.67
C ALA A 203 7.47 -5.46 21.70
N VAL A 204 7.75 -6.07 20.57
CA VAL A 204 8.70 -7.18 20.46
C VAL A 204 10.13 -6.75 20.83
N LYS A 205 10.58 -5.63 20.26
CA LYS A 205 11.95 -5.15 20.46
C LYS A 205 12.21 -4.53 21.84
N SER A 206 11.16 -4.09 22.52
CA SER A 206 11.25 -3.52 23.87
C SER A 206 10.99 -4.52 24.98
N THR A 207 10.64 -5.76 24.67
CA THR A 207 10.42 -6.84 25.64
C THR A 207 11.65 -7.73 25.71
N ALA A 208 12.20 -7.87 26.92
CA ALA A 208 13.35 -8.74 27.15
C ALA A 208 12.97 -10.22 27.00
N PRO A 209 13.76 -11.03 26.29
CA PRO A 209 13.48 -12.46 26.17
C PRO A 209 13.69 -13.17 27.51
N ILE A 210 12.87 -14.18 27.77
CA ILE A 210 12.99 -15.10 28.90
C ILE A 210 13.19 -16.50 28.31
N ASP A 211 14.31 -17.13 28.63
CA ASP A 211 14.71 -18.45 28.07
C ASP A 211 14.67 -18.45 26.50
N GLY A 212 15.08 -17.33 25.91
CA GLY A 212 15.12 -17.16 24.45
C GLY A 212 13.78 -16.85 23.79
N GLU A 213 12.69 -16.75 24.56
CA GLU A 213 11.36 -16.44 24.07
C GLU A 213 10.92 -15.02 24.47
N ILE A 214 10.40 -14.27 23.51
CA ILE A 214 9.85 -12.94 23.72
C ILE A 214 8.34 -13.06 23.88
N ASN A 215 7.86 -12.92 25.13
CA ASN A 215 6.43 -12.97 25.43
C ASN A 215 5.85 -11.57 25.37
N VAL A 216 4.98 -11.33 24.38
CA VAL A 216 4.29 -10.05 24.18
C VAL A 216 2.87 -10.15 24.71
N THR A 217 2.59 -9.36 25.74
CA THR A 217 1.30 -9.35 26.44
C THR A 217 0.37 -8.26 25.93
N LEU A 218 -0.89 -8.30 26.33
CA LEU A 218 -1.86 -7.23 26.04
C LEU A 218 -1.35 -5.86 26.51
N VAL A 219 -0.78 -5.79 27.73
CA VAL A 219 -0.26 -4.55 28.30
C VAL A 219 0.88 -3.97 27.43
N ASP A 220 1.74 -4.84 26.91
CA ASP A 220 2.84 -4.42 26.04
C ASP A 220 2.32 -3.75 24.76
N VAL A 221 1.34 -4.34 24.09
CA VAL A 221 0.81 -3.79 22.84
C VAL A 221 -0.08 -2.58 23.08
N GLU A 222 -0.82 -2.52 24.18
CA GLU A 222 -1.58 -1.33 24.57
C GLU A 222 -0.67 -0.12 24.78
N THR A 223 0.47 -0.35 25.43
CA THR A 223 1.49 0.67 25.68
C THR A 223 2.13 1.16 24.39
N CYS A 224 2.37 0.26 23.44
CA CYS A 224 3.06 0.56 22.19
C CYS A 224 2.16 1.11 21.08
N LEU A 225 0.85 0.93 21.19
CA LEU A 225 -0.09 1.45 20.20
C LEU A 225 -0.53 2.86 20.59
N GLN A 226 -0.03 3.86 19.87
CA GLN A 226 -0.50 5.23 20.04
C GLN A 226 -1.91 5.36 19.47
N LYS A 227 -2.89 5.66 20.32
CA LYS A 227 -4.22 6.07 19.87
C LYS A 227 -4.10 7.43 19.17
N LYS A 228 -4.39 7.47 17.88
CA LYS A 228 -4.70 8.73 17.22
C LYS A 228 -6.06 9.18 17.74
N LEU A 229 -6.08 10.28 18.48
CA LEU A 229 -7.29 10.98 18.88
C LEU A 229 -8.00 11.53 17.63
#